data_47395d8df1641793ad301a502bb4f006
#
_entry.id   47395d8df1641793ad301a502bb4f006
#
_cell.length_a   1.000
_cell.length_b   1.000
_cell.length_c   1.000
_cell.angle_alpha   90.00
_cell.angle_beta   90.00
_cell.angle_gamma   90.00
#
_symmetry.space_group_name_H-M   'P 1'
#
loop_
_entity.id
_entity.type
_entity.pdbx_description
1 polymer ?
#
loop_
_entity_poly.entity_id
_entity_poly.type
_entity_poly.pdbx_seq_one_letter_code
_entity_poly.pdbx_strand_id
1 'polypeptide(L)'
;MTSSEQPYVEGERVFGPPSGTYDADWVAAAARQQDPGLPPETAAMLARQAWPLLQEVGELDAPALARRLMTEGSVGATPANVVATAAISFCETYGVRL
;
A
#
# COMPACT_ATOMS: atom_id res chain seq x y z
N MET A 1 -28.80 16.42 7.43
CA MET A 1 -28.36 16.21 7.19
C MET A 1 -28.24 15.84 6.99
N THR A 2 -28.03 15.66 6.94
CA THR A 2 -27.50 15.35 6.67
C THR A 2 -27.17 14.85 6.38
N SER A 3 -26.94 14.91 6.33
CA SER A 3 -26.27 14.57 6.11
C SER A 3 -25.99 14.10 6.00
N SER A 4 -25.92 14.26 6.04
CA SER A 4 -25.26 14.01 5.95
C SER A 4 -25.07 13.51 5.95
N GLU A 5 -25.10 13.68 6.04
CA GLU A 5 -24.53 13.39 5.96
C GLU A 5 -24.31 12.84 5.79
N GLN A 6 -24.28 13.01 5.68
CA GLN A 6 -23.63 12.66 5.30
C GLN A 6 -23.53 12.20 4.95
N PRO A 7 -23.49 12.43 4.89
CA PRO A 7 -22.84 11.90 4.36
C PRO A 7 -22.49 11.52 4.43
N TYR A 8 -22.04 11.71 4.65
CA TYR A 8 -21.14 11.29 4.69
C TYR A 8 -21.09 10.62 4.90
N VAL A 9 -21.13 11.21 5.35
CA VAL A 9 -20.50 10.60 5.42
C VAL A 9 -20.41 9.45 5.05
N GLU A 10 -20.48 9.06 5.25
CA GLU A 10 -19.93 7.93 4.65
C GLU A 10 -18.83 8.33 3.74
N GLY A 11 -18.63 9.52 3.66
CA GLY A 11 -17.72 10.08 2.70
C GLY A 11 -16.28 9.80 3.02
N GLU A 12 -15.88 9.81 4.28
CA GLU A 12 -14.49 9.64 4.58
C GLU A 12 -13.91 8.36 4.07
N ARG A 13 -14.65 7.28 4.18
CA ARG A 13 -14.15 6.00 3.71
C ARG A 13 -13.89 6.01 2.23
N VAL A 14 -14.75 6.71 1.53
CA VAL A 14 -14.64 6.79 0.08
C VAL A 14 -13.38 7.53 -0.32
N PHE A 15 -12.97 8.49 0.49
CA PHE A 15 -11.85 9.35 0.12
C PHE A 15 -10.51 8.86 0.61
N GLY A 16 -10.49 7.73 1.26
CA GLY A 16 -9.22 7.12 1.62
C GLY A 16 -9.06 6.87 3.10
N PRO A 17 -7.93 6.33 3.47
CA PRO A 17 -7.67 5.95 4.85
C PRO A 17 -7.34 7.15 5.72
N PRO A 18 -7.43 6.98 7.05
CA PRO A 18 -6.99 8.01 7.98
C PRO A 18 -5.49 8.26 7.85
N SER A 19 -5.10 9.51 8.03
CA SER A 19 -3.69 9.88 8.01
C SER A 19 -2.91 9.12 9.07
N GLY A 20 -1.71 8.73 8.72
CA GLY A 20 -0.79 8.11 9.65
C GLY A 20 -0.98 6.62 9.84
N THR A 21 -1.98 6.03 9.20
CA THR A 21 -2.26 4.60 9.34
C THR A 21 -2.03 3.89 8.00
N TYR A 22 -1.13 2.93 7.99
CA TYR A 22 -0.87 2.17 6.77
C TYR A 22 -2.08 1.30 6.42
N ASP A 23 -2.45 1.29 5.15
CA ASP A 23 -3.61 0.56 4.67
C ASP A 23 -3.18 -0.36 3.54
N ALA A 24 -3.03 -1.64 3.86
CA ALA A 24 -2.58 -2.64 2.89
C ALA A 24 -3.58 -2.80 1.74
N ASP A 25 -4.88 -2.66 2.01
CA ASP A 25 -5.87 -2.79 0.95
C ASP A 25 -5.74 -1.67 -0.08
N TRP A 26 -5.50 -0.46 0.38
CA TRP A 26 -5.26 0.67 -0.52
C TRP A 26 -4.02 0.41 -1.38
N VAL A 27 -2.95 -0.06 -0.74
CA VAL A 27 -1.70 -0.33 -1.44
C VAL A 27 -1.88 -1.43 -2.48
N ALA A 28 -2.59 -2.50 -2.12
CA ALA A 28 -2.85 -3.59 -3.05
C ALA A 28 -3.66 -3.09 -4.26
N ALA A 29 -4.68 -2.27 -4.02
CA ALA A 29 -5.51 -1.74 -5.10
C ALA A 29 -4.69 -0.83 -6.02
N ALA A 30 -3.85 0.02 -5.45
CA ALA A 30 -2.99 0.91 -6.24
C ALA A 30 -2.00 0.11 -7.09
N ALA A 31 -1.42 -0.93 -6.52
CA ALA A 31 -0.50 -1.78 -7.25
C ALA A 31 -1.18 -2.44 -8.44
N ARG A 32 -2.42 -2.91 -8.26
CA ARG A 32 -3.16 -3.54 -9.35
C ARG A 32 -3.59 -2.55 -10.42
N GLN A 33 -3.75 -1.29 -10.08
CA GLN A 33 -3.99 -0.26 -11.09
C GLN A 33 -2.77 -0.07 -11.98
N GLN A 34 -1.58 -0.15 -11.40
CA GLN A 34 -0.35 -0.04 -12.16
C GLN A 34 -0.06 -1.30 -12.97
N ASP A 35 -0.43 -2.44 -12.43
CA ASP A 35 -0.21 -3.73 -13.08
C ASP A 35 -1.47 -4.57 -13.01
N PRO A 36 -2.38 -4.42 -13.99
CA PRO A 36 -3.65 -5.16 -13.96
C PRO A 36 -3.47 -6.69 -14.01
N GLY A 37 -2.31 -7.16 -14.44
CA GLY A 37 -2.03 -8.60 -14.46
C GLY A 37 -1.65 -9.17 -13.11
N LEU A 38 -1.44 -8.32 -12.11
CA LEU A 38 -1.05 -8.77 -10.77
C LEU A 38 -2.25 -9.43 -10.08
N PRO A 39 -2.12 -10.70 -9.66
CA PRO A 39 -3.26 -11.38 -9.02
C PRO A 39 -3.64 -10.69 -7.70
N PRO A 40 -4.94 -10.63 -7.40
CA PRO A 40 -5.39 -9.95 -6.18
C PRO A 40 -4.77 -10.52 -4.90
N GLU A 41 -4.65 -11.84 -4.81
CA GLU A 41 -4.08 -12.45 -3.62
C GLU A 41 -2.62 -12.10 -3.45
N THR A 42 -1.88 -12.07 -4.56
CA THR A 42 -0.46 -11.70 -4.52
C THR A 42 -0.31 -10.25 -4.10
N ALA A 43 -1.12 -9.36 -4.67
CA ALA A 43 -1.07 -7.95 -4.31
C ALA A 43 -1.36 -7.76 -2.83
N ALA A 44 -2.38 -8.44 -2.31
CA ALA A 44 -2.76 -8.33 -0.91
C ALA A 44 -1.66 -8.86 0.01
N MET A 45 -1.07 -9.99 -0.36
CA MET A 45 0.01 -10.58 0.43
C MET A 45 1.20 -9.63 0.52
N LEU A 46 1.64 -9.14 -0.63
CA LEU A 46 2.81 -8.26 -0.68
C LEU A 46 2.53 -6.94 0.03
N ALA A 47 1.32 -6.40 -0.13
CA ALA A 47 0.96 -5.15 0.54
C ALA A 47 1.02 -5.30 2.05
N ARG A 48 0.55 -6.43 2.57
CA ARG A 48 0.61 -6.69 4.01
C ARG A 48 2.06 -6.88 4.48
N GLN A 49 2.88 -7.58 3.69
CA GLN A 49 4.29 -7.78 4.03
C GLN A 49 5.09 -6.49 3.99
N ALA A 50 4.67 -5.55 3.16
CA ALA A 50 5.43 -4.32 2.95
C ALA A 50 5.59 -3.49 4.22
N TRP A 51 4.58 -3.46 5.07
CA TRP A 51 4.63 -2.60 6.25
C TRP A 51 5.74 -2.97 7.23
N PRO A 52 5.79 -4.24 7.73
CA PRO A 52 6.89 -4.59 8.63
C PRO A 52 8.26 -4.50 7.96
N LEU A 53 8.33 -4.78 6.64
CA LEU A 53 9.60 -4.68 5.94
C LEU A 53 10.06 -3.24 5.80
N LEU A 54 9.13 -2.30 5.57
CA LEU A 54 9.47 -0.88 5.57
C LEU A 54 10.03 -0.45 6.90
N GLN A 55 9.44 -0.94 7.99
CA GLN A 55 9.94 -0.61 9.32
C GLN A 55 11.33 -1.17 9.54
N GLU A 56 11.63 -2.35 9.00
CA GLU A 56 12.98 -2.92 9.09
C GLU A 56 13.98 -2.13 8.27
N VAL A 57 13.58 -1.71 7.06
CA VAL A 57 14.44 -0.89 6.22
C VAL A 57 14.69 0.48 6.87
N GLY A 58 13.66 1.03 7.51
CA GLY A 58 13.79 2.26 8.27
C GLY A 58 13.70 3.54 7.45
N GLU A 59 13.44 3.44 6.15
CA GLU A 59 13.29 4.60 5.30
C GLU A 59 12.44 4.26 4.09
N LEU A 60 11.94 5.29 3.43
CA LEU A 60 11.07 5.10 2.25
C LEU A 60 11.95 4.93 1.02
N ASP A 61 12.46 3.73 0.86
CA ASP A 61 13.39 3.36 -0.20
C ASP A 61 12.77 2.22 -1.02
N ALA A 62 12.22 2.56 -2.19
CA ALA A 62 11.50 1.59 -3.00
C ALA A 62 12.37 0.42 -3.46
N PRO A 63 13.59 0.63 -3.97
CA PRO A 63 14.43 -0.51 -4.35
C PRO A 63 14.75 -1.44 -3.18
N ALA A 64 15.02 -0.89 -2.00
CA ALA A 64 15.32 -1.71 -0.84
C ALA A 64 14.10 -2.53 -0.42
N LEU A 65 12.93 -1.89 -0.40
CA LEU A 65 11.70 -2.60 -0.06
C LEU A 65 11.39 -3.67 -1.09
N ALA A 66 11.58 -3.37 -2.37
CA ALA A 66 11.31 -4.34 -3.43
C ALA A 66 12.18 -5.59 -3.27
N ARG A 67 13.46 -5.41 -2.96
CA ARG A 67 14.34 -6.57 -2.74
C ARG A 67 13.84 -7.43 -1.58
N ARG A 68 13.40 -6.80 -0.50
CA ARG A 68 12.86 -7.56 0.63
C ARG A 68 11.58 -8.28 0.26
N LEU A 69 10.71 -7.64 -0.51
CA LEU A 69 9.48 -8.27 -0.96
C LEU A 69 9.74 -9.44 -1.89
N MET A 70 10.75 -9.35 -2.75
CA MET A 70 11.10 -10.48 -3.60
C MET A 70 11.49 -11.70 -2.78
N THR A 71 12.26 -11.49 -1.73
CA THR A 71 12.71 -12.58 -0.86
C THR A 71 11.58 -13.11 0.01
N GLU A 72 10.91 -12.23 0.73
CA GLU A 72 9.87 -12.63 1.68
C GLU A 72 8.62 -13.16 0.98
N GLY A 73 8.28 -12.56 -0.15
CA GLY A 73 7.08 -12.95 -0.89
C GLY A 73 7.32 -14.01 -1.94
N SER A 74 8.57 -14.37 -2.19
CA SER A 74 8.93 -15.34 -3.22
C SER A 74 8.35 -14.97 -4.57
N VAL A 75 8.50 -13.70 -4.96
CA VAL A 75 7.97 -13.18 -6.21
C VAL A 75 9.08 -12.56 -7.04
N GLY A 76 8.78 -12.31 -8.31
CA GLY A 76 9.73 -11.67 -9.21
C GLY A 76 9.80 -10.17 -8.98
N ALA A 77 10.67 -9.52 -9.77
CA ALA A 77 10.94 -8.10 -9.61
C ALA A 77 9.74 -7.23 -9.91
N THR A 78 8.97 -7.56 -10.94
CA THR A 78 7.86 -6.70 -11.35
C THR A 78 6.80 -6.53 -10.27
N PRO A 79 6.21 -7.60 -9.71
CA PRO A 79 5.24 -7.41 -8.64
C PRO A 79 5.84 -6.77 -7.41
N ALA A 80 7.09 -7.11 -7.06
CA ALA A 80 7.73 -6.52 -5.91
C ALA A 80 7.91 -5.02 -6.07
N ASN A 81 8.36 -4.58 -7.25
CA ASN A 81 8.56 -3.15 -7.50
C ASN A 81 7.25 -2.38 -7.52
N VAL A 82 6.21 -2.95 -8.11
CA VAL A 82 4.91 -2.28 -8.18
C VAL A 82 4.35 -2.07 -6.78
N VAL A 83 4.39 -3.12 -5.93
CA VAL A 83 3.87 -2.99 -4.58
C VAL A 83 4.75 -2.08 -3.73
N ALA A 84 6.07 -2.17 -3.87
CA ALA A 84 6.97 -1.30 -3.11
C ALA A 84 6.71 0.16 -3.43
N THR A 85 6.56 0.50 -4.70
CA THR A 85 6.27 1.86 -5.11
C THR A 85 4.93 2.33 -4.56
N ALA A 86 3.91 1.47 -4.62
CA ALA A 86 2.60 1.83 -4.11
C ALA A 86 2.63 2.05 -2.59
N ALA A 87 3.35 1.20 -1.85
CA ALA A 87 3.45 1.32 -0.41
C ALA A 87 4.14 2.62 0.00
N ILE A 88 5.23 2.96 -0.67
CA ILE A 88 5.95 4.19 -0.36
C ILE A 88 5.14 5.41 -0.74
N SER A 89 4.49 5.38 -1.90
CA SER A 89 3.61 6.46 -2.32
C SER A 89 2.51 6.69 -1.30
N PHE A 90 1.93 5.60 -0.76
CA PHE A 90 0.92 5.73 0.27
C PHE A 90 1.47 6.43 1.51
N CYS A 91 2.64 6.00 1.97
CA CYS A 91 3.25 6.59 3.16
C CYS A 91 3.53 8.08 2.97
N GLU A 92 4.04 8.45 1.79
CA GLU A 92 4.34 9.85 1.50
C GLU A 92 3.08 10.69 1.40
N THR A 93 2.04 10.14 0.76
CA THR A 93 0.82 10.89 0.54
C THR A 93 0.05 11.11 1.83
N TYR A 94 0.00 10.11 2.69
CA TYR A 94 -0.85 10.16 3.88
C TYR A 94 -0.06 10.36 5.17
N GLY A 95 1.23 10.65 5.08
CA GLY A 95 2.03 10.99 6.25
C GLY A 95 2.24 9.85 7.22
N VAL A 96 2.33 8.62 6.73
CA VAL A 96 2.57 7.46 7.59
C VAL A 96 4.04 7.46 8.01
N ARG A 97 4.28 7.30 9.29
CA ARG A 97 5.64 7.27 9.85
C ARG A 97 6.08 5.84 10.13
N LEU A 98 7.37 5.59 9.87
CA LEU A 98 7.96 4.28 10.10
C LEU A 98 8.29 3.99 11.57
#